data_8f673553e489e1213621d21ccb6cbdd1
#
_entry.id   8f673553e489e1213621d21ccb6cbdd1
#
_cell.length_a   1.000
_cell.length_b   1.000
_cell.length_c   1.000
_cell.angle_alpha   90.00
_cell.angle_beta   90.00
_cell.angle_gamma   90.00
#
_symmetry.space_group_name_H-M   'P 1'
#
loop_
_entity.id
_entity.type
_entity.pdbx_description
1 polymer ?
#
loop_
_entity_poly.entity_id
_entity_poly.type
_entity_poly.pdbx_seq_one_letter_code
_entity_poly.pdbx_strand_id
1 'polypeptide(L)'
;NVALGVSALSTDTAGSRSTALGYFTLTTQNFTGATDSYNTAVGFAAGQLVTTGTNNTFVGGLAGDATDDGGSNTAVGYLSLSANAGDQNTAVGDSSLGVVTGDNNTAIGRAAGLQITSGSNNIAIGLDALRTGSPGGAQTSASNKIGLGDENISSANIQVDWTVASDARDKTDFTALDLGLDFVKALSPITYKWDKRAKYIDKTDVTTYDDDGNIDHEGWDITTDLNTITHDGTHKEDWLDVGFKAQDVETLEKAAGYKIADKTNLLTSLTGDGKQMGLQYSKFVPILVKAIQEQQTAIEALTARITT
;
A
#
# COMPACT_ATOMS: atom_id res chain seq x y z
N ASN A 1 10.69 20.83 -29.55
CA ASN A 1 9.80 19.67 -29.44
C ASN A 1 10.08 18.65 -30.55
N VAL A 2 9.85 17.37 -30.26
CA VAL A 2 9.78 16.28 -31.26
C VAL A 2 8.37 15.70 -31.22
N ALA A 3 7.66 15.72 -32.35
CA ALA A 3 6.31 15.16 -32.46
C ALA A 3 6.22 14.23 -33.66
N LEU A 4 5.81 12.98 -33.45
CA LEU A 4 5.61 12.00 -34.52
C LEU A 4 4.34 11.19 -34.22
N GLY A 5 3.30 11.43 -35.00
CA GLY A 5 2.01 10.78 -34.89
C GLY A 5 0.86 11.75 -35.19
N VAL A 6 -0.32 11.20 -35.45
CA VAL A 6 -1.53 12.02 -35.69
C VAL A 6 -1.87 12.73 -34.38
N SER A 7 -2.07 14.04 -34.44
CA SER A 7 -2.39 14.91 -33.30
C SER A 7 -1.36 14.93 -32.16
N ALA A 8 -0.13 14.44 -32.38
CA ALA A 8 0.94 14.57 -31.38
C ALA A 8 1.31 16.06 -31.20
N LEU A 9 1.22 16.58 -29.95
CA LEU A 9 1.46 17.98 -29.57
C LEU A 9 0.66 19.01 -30.42
N SER A 10 -0.55 18.64 -30.83
CA SER A 10 -1.28 19.46 -31.82
C SER A 10 -1.76 20.82 -31.31
N THR A 11 -1.89 21.02 -30.01
CA THR A 11 -2.34 22.29 -29.42
C THR A 11 -1.21 23.10 -28.79
N ASP A 12 0.00 22.54 -28.67
CA ASP A 12 1.12 23.20 -28.01
C ASP A 12 1.68 24.37 -28.83
N THR A 13 1.51 25.58 -28.32
CA THR A 13 1.95 26.81 -28.97
C THR A 13 3.17 27.46 -28.36
N ALA A 14 3.45 27.21 -27.09
CA ALA A 14 4.50 27.88 -26.32
C ALA A 14 5.42 26.94 -25.53
N GLY A 15 5.10 25.65 -25.45
CA GLY A 15 5.93 24.63 -24.81
C GLY A 15 7.17 24.27 -25.63
N SER A 16 8.23 23.89 -24.95
CA SER A 16 9.46 23.43 -25.57
C SER A 16 10.03 22.20 -24.86
N ARG A 17 10.95 21.49 -25.54
CA ARG A 17 11.68 20.34 -25.01
C ARG A 17 10.82 19.10 -24.71
N SER A 18 9.62 19.01 -25.27
CA SER A 18 8.81 17.81 -25.22
C SER A 18 9.15 16.83 -26.33
N THR A 19 8.94 15.54 -26.05
CA THR A 19 9.01 14.43 -27.02
C THR A 19 7.67 13.70 -26.98
N ALA A 20 6.94 13.67 -28.12
CA ALA A 20 5.66 13.02 -28.29
C ALA A 20 5.72 12.05 -29.48
N LEU A 21 5.65 10.75 -29.22
CA LEU A 21 5.76 9.67 -30.20
C LEU A 21 4.54 8.75 -30.12
N GLY A 22 3.56 8.94 -31.00
CA GLY A 22 2.35 8.14 -31.06
C GLY A 22 1.10 8.93 -31.42
N TYR A 23 0.02 8.23 -31.64
CA TYR A 23 -1.29 8.83 -31.92
C TYR A 23 -1.84 9.49 -30.64
N PHE A 24 -2.27 10.74 -30.70
CA PHE A 24 -2.81 11.56 -29.61
C PHE A 24 -1.88 11.80 -28.41
N THR A 25 -0.57 11.64 -28.54
CA THR A 25 0.39 11.94 -27.47
C THR A 25 0.46 13.44 -27.16
N LEU A 26 0.34 13.80 -25.85
CA LEU A 26 0.40 15.20 -25.37
C LEU A 26 -0.51 16.15 -26.19
N THR A 27 -1.69 15.68 -26.60
CA THR A 27 -2.56 16.40 -27.51
C THR A 27 -3.01 17.74 -26.98
N THR A 28 -3.33 17.83 -25.69
CA THR A 28 -3.85 19.04 -25.04
C THR A 28 -2.77 19.91 -24.41
N GLN A 29 -1.49 19.49 -24.42
CA GLN A 29 -0.41 20.31 -23.89
C GLN A 29 -0.43 21.70 -24.52
N ASN A 30 -0.56 22.74 -23.68
CA ASN A 30 -0.54 24.12 -24.16
C ASN A 30 -0.24 25.11 -23.03
N PHE A 31 0.88 25.76 -23.10
CA PHE A 31 1.32 26.75 -22.13
C PHE A 31 0.96 28.17 -22.55
N THR A 32 0.67 29.04 -21.59
CA THR A 32 0.34 30.48 -21.85
C THR A 32 1.55 31.35 -22.14
N GLY A 33 2.77 30.84 -21.97
CA GLY A 33 4.05 31.49 -22.22
C GLY A 33 5.15 30.48 -22.51
N ALA A 34 6.31 30.94 -22.95
CA ALA A 34 7.43 30.09 -23.25
C ALA A 34 7.82 29.25 -22.03
N THR A 35 7.61 27.95 -22.09
CA THR A 35 7.81 27.00 -21.00
C THR A 35 8.63 25.81 -21.46
N ASP A 36 9.69 25.53 -20.73
CA ASP A 36 10.46 24.30 -20.88
C ASP A 36 9.69 23.16 -20.19
N SER A 37 8.89 22.43 -20.94
CA SER A 37 7.97 21.43 -20.38
C SER A 37 8.64 20.11 -20.00
N TYR A 38 9.70 19.70 -20.72
CA TYR A 38 10.42 18.44 -20.52
C TYR A 38 9.54 17.17 -20.44
N ASN A 39 8.38 17.20 -21.06
CA ASN A 39 7.51 16.02 -21.10
C ASN A 39 7.99 15.03 -22.17
N THR A 40 8.02 13.76 -21.81
CA THR A 40 8.27 12.65 -22.74
C THR A 40 7.09 11.72 -22.73
N ALA A 41 6.41 11.57 -23.87
CA ALA A 41 5.28 10.67 -24.05
C ALA A 41 5.46 9.77 -25.27
N VAL A 42 5.36 8.45 -25.06
CA VAL A 42 5.54 7.44 -26.10
C VAL A 42 4.44 6.40 -26.01
N GLY A 43 3.55 6.32 -26.99
CA GLY A 43 2.45 5.37 -27.04
C GLY A 43 1.15 5.99 -27.53
N PHE A 44 0.10 5.18 -27.70
CA PHE A 44 -1.24 5.67 -28.00
C PHE A 44 -1.76 6.49 -26.82
N ALA A 45 -2.17 7.73 -27.04
CA ALA A 45 -2.76 8.64 -26.05
C ALA A 45 -1.91 8.85 -24.77
N ALA A 46 -0.62 8.57 -24.80
CA ALA A 46 0.25 8.82 -23.65
C ALA A 46 0.27 10.33 -23.30
N GLY A 47 -0.08 10.68 -22.05
CA GLY A 47 -0.19 12.06 -21.59
C GLY A 47 -1.24 12.88 -22.36
N GLN A 48 -2.29 12.28 -22.88
CA GLN A 48 -3.22 12.93 -23.81
C GLN A 48 -3.80 14.24 -23.24
N LEU A 49 -4.24 14.24 -21.99
CA LEU A 49 -4.90 15.38 -21.36
C LEU A 49 -3.94 16.31 -20.58
N VAL A 50 -2.63 16.10 -20.66
CA VAL A 50 -1.67 17.04 -20.06
C VAL A 50 -1.88 18.43 -20.66
N THR A 51 -2.16 19.43 -19.82
CA THR A 51 -2.27 20.83 -20.22
C THR A 51 -1.03 21.62 -19.83
N THR A 52 -0.76 21.76 -18.54
CA THR A 52 0.35 22.58 -18.00
C THR A 52 1.35 21.76 -17.15
N GLY A 53 1.12 20.46 -16.95
CA GLY A 53 2.07 19.58 -16.28
C GLY A 53 3.44 19.53 -16.96
N THR A 54 4.50 19.49 -16.16
CA THR A 54 5.90 19.49 -16.66
C THR A 54 6.71 18.35 -16.08
N ASN A 55 7.83 18.02 -16.74
CA ASN A 55 8.78 16.99 -16.28
C ASN A 55 8.17 15.58 -16.19
N ASN A 56 7.18 15.28 -16.99
CA ASN A 56 6.52 13.98 -16.98
C ASN A 56 7.17 13.01 -17.99
N THR A 57 7.22 11.74 -17.63
CA THR A 57 7.64 10.64 -18.52
C THR A 57 6.55 9.61 -18.59
N PHE A 58 5.87 9.49 -19.74
CA PHE A 58 4.77 8.56 -19.99
C PHE A 58 5.12 7.61 -21.14
N VAL A 59 5.26 6.33 -20.87
CA VAL A 59 5.63 5.31 -21.86
C VAL A 59 4.65 4.13 -21.78
N GLY A 60 3.80 4.02 -22.78
CA GLY A 60 2.77 2.99 -22.85
C GLY A 60 1.48 3.54 -23.45
N GLY A 61 0.57 2.67 -23.89
CA GLY A 61 -0.77 3.09 -24.28
C GLY A 61 -1.52 3.63 -23.07
N LEU A 62 -2.14 4.80 -23.17
CA LEU A 62 -2.89 5.44 -22.08
C LEU A 62 -2.07 5.66 -20.79
N ALA A 63 -0.75 5.74 -20.87
CA ALA A 63 0.10 6.08 -19.73
C ALA A 63 -0.05 7.57 -19.40
N GLY A 64 -0.49 7.92 -18.19
CA GLY A 64 -0.70 9.31 -17.75
C GLY A 64 -1.72 10.08 -18.56
N ASP A 65 -2.64 9.41 -19.24
CA ASP A 65 -3.52 9.98 -20.25
C ASP A 65 -4.49 11.04 -19.69
N ALA A 66 -4.95 10.88 -18.47
CA ALA A 66 -5.82 11.86 -17.80
C ALA A 66 -5.08 12.82 -16.85
N THR A 67 -3.75 12.77 -16.75
CA THR A 67 -2.97 13.75 -15.98
C THR A 67 -3.09 15.12 -16.66
N ASP A 68 -3.56 16.13 -15.92
CA ASP A 68 -3.80 17.49 -16.46
C ASP A 68 -2.63 18.42 -16.13
N ASP A 69 -2.52 18.88 -14.91
CA ASP A 69 -1.50 19.82 -14.43
C ASP A 69 -0.40 19.18 -13.57
N GLY A 70 -0.56 17.90 -13.21
CA GLY A 70 0.42 17.17 -12.41
C GLY A 70 1.81 17.09 -13.09
N GLY A 71 2.85 17.32 -12.32
CA GLY A 71 4.23 17.38 -12.80
C GLY A 71 5.16 16.37 -12.13
N SER A 72 6.31 16.14 -12.79
CA SER A 72 7.36 15.23 -12.30
C SER A 72 6.87 13.77 -12.11
N ASN A 73 5.91 13.34 -12.90
CA ASN A 73 5.38 11.99 -12.86
C ASN A 73 6.13 11.05 -13.82
N THR A 74 6.28 9.81 -13.43
CA THR A 74 6.80 8.73 -14.28
C THR A 74 5.77 7.62 -14.36
N ALA A 75 5.23 7.36 -15.55
CA ALA A 75 4.32 6.25 -15.82
C ALA A 75 4.85 5.38 -16.96
N VAL A 76 5.09 4.11 -16.69
CA VAL A 76 5.57 3.13 -17.67
C VAL A 76 4.70 1.88 -17.64
N GLY A 77 3.90 1.69 -18.66
CA GLY A 77 2.96 0.56 -18.78
C GLY A 77 1.62 1.01 -19.34
N TYR A 78 0.81 0.06 -19.77
CA TYR A 78 -0.56 0.31 -20.22
C TYR A 78 -1.41 0.79 -19.04
N LEU A 79 -2.21 1.87 -19.22
CA LEU A 79 -3.05 2.48 -18.17
C LEU A 79 -2.30 2.81 -16.85
N SER A 80 -0.98 2.94 -16.87
CA SER A 80 -0.24 3.39 -15.69
C SER A 80 -0.52 4.87 -15.44
N LEU A 81 -0.88 5.24 -14.20
CA LEU A 81 -1.16 6.63 -13.80
C LEU A 81 -2.27 7.30 -14.66
N SER A 82 -3.32 6.55 -15.02
CA SER A 82 -4.33 7.00 -15.99
C SER A 82 -5.44 7.91 -15.41
N ALA A 83 -5.42 8.21 -14.12
CA ALA A 83 -6.28 9.27 -13.54
C ALA A 83 -5.60 10.64 -13.59
N ASN A 84 -6.33 11.70 -13.19
CA ASN A 84 -5.73 13.03 -13.01
C ASN A 84 -4.80 13.04 -11.78
N ALA A 85 -3.59 12.55 -11.99
CA ALA A 85 -2.60 12.37 -10.94
C ALA A 85 -2.01 13.71 -10.47
N GLY A 86 -1.74 13.82 -9.17
CA GLY A 86 -0.96 14.92 -8.62
C GLY A 86 0.52 14.84 -9.02
N ASP A 87 1.39 15.41 -8.20
CA ASP A 87 2.82 15.53 -8.51
C ASP A 87 3.64 14.33 -8.03
N GLN A 88 4.80 14.11 -8.70
CA GLN A 88 5.89 13.27 -8.20
C GLN A 88 5.50 11.80 -7.97
N ASN A 89 4.59 11.26 -8.75
CA ASN A 89 4.24 9.85 -8.71
C ASN A 89 5.12 9.02 -9.64
N THR A 90 5.46 7.81 -9.23
CA THR A 90 6.16 6.81 -10.04
C THR A 90 5.32 5.56 -10.16
N ALA A 91 4.85 5.25 -11.36
CA ALA A 91 4.03 4.08 -11.69
C ALA A 91 4.71 3.24 -12.77
N VAL A 92 5.10 2.03 -12.45
CA VAL A 92 5.73 1.10 -13.41
C VAL A 92 4.99 -0.24 -13.39
N GLY A 93 4.32 -0.53 -14.47
CA GLY A 93 3.51 -1.74 -14.64
C GLY A 93 2.13 -1.40 -15.20
N ASP A 94 1.47 -2.38 -15.78
CA ASP A 94 0.10 -2.28 -16.24
C ASP A 94 -0.81 -1.86 -15.10
N SER A 95 -1.66 -0.84 -15.31
CA SER A 95 -2.62 -0.29 -14.34
C SER A 95 -2.02 0.14 -12.98
N SER A 96 -0.70 0.32 -12.89
CA SER A 96 -0.05 0.79 -11.67
C SER A 96 -0.49 2.21 -11.35
N LEU A 97 -0.95 2.50 -10.12
CA LEU A 97 -1.52 3.79 -9.70
C LEU A 97 -2.63 4.33 -10.65
N GLY A 98 -3.38 3.45 -11.32
CA GLY A 98 -4.31 3.85 -12.38
C GLY A 98 -5.42 4.82 -11.96
N VAL A 99 -5.73 4.95 -10.68
CA VAL A 99 -6.80 5.85 -10.16
C VAL A 99 -6.29 6.89 -9.17
N VAL A 100 -4.97 7.10 -9.06
CA VAL A 100 -4.39 8.01 -8.07
C VAL A 100 -4.60 9.47 -8.46
N THR A 101 -4.95 10.28 -7.46
CA THR A 101 -4.99 11.75 -7.54
C THR A 101 -4.05 12.42 -6.52
N GLY A 102 -3.47 11.63 -5.60
CA GLY A 102 -2.49 12.09 -4.61
C GLY A 102 -1.08 12.21 -5.15
N ASP A 103 -0.16 12.69 -4.32
CA ASP A 103 1.22 12.99 -4.68
C ASP A 103 2.22 12.00 -4.10
N ASN A 104 3.43 11.98 -4.66
CA ASN A 104 4.58 11.27 -4.08
C ASN A 104 4.38 9.76 -3.89
N ASN A 105 3.53 9.11 -4.67
CA ASN A 105 3.35 7.66 -4.57
C ASN A 105 4.34 6.94 -5.51
N THR A 106 4.83 5.80 -5.05
CA THR A 106 5.68 4.91 -5.85
C THR A 106 5.02 3.54 -5.94
N ALA A 107 4.73 3.10 -7.16
CA ALA A 107 4.19 1.77 -7.39
C ALA A 107 4.93 1.05 -8.53
N ILE A 108 5.36 -0.17 -8.26
CA ILE A 108 6.10 -1.01 -9.21
C ILE A 108 5.47 -2.41 -9.22
N GLY A 109 4.88 -2.78 -10.33
CA GLY A 109 4.20 -4.06 -10.55
C GLY A 109 2.81 -3.86 -11.15
N ARG A 110 2.27 -4.88 -11.80
CA ARG A 110 0.91 -4.86 -12.34
C ARG A 110 -0.08 -4.53 -11.22
N ALA A 111 -0.93 -3.55 -11.44
CA ALA A 111 -1.97 -3.09 -10.52
C ALA A 111 -1.46 -2.71 -9.11
N ALA A 112 -0.14 -2.47 -8.96
CA ALA A 112 0.41 -1.98 -7.70
C ALA A 112 -0.19 -0.62 -7.37
N GLY A 113 -0.72 -0.47 -6.16
CA GLY A 113 -1.35 0.76 -5.69
C GLY A 113 -2.63 1.16 -6.44
N LEU A 114 -3.23 0.29 -7.26
CA LEU A 114 -4.40 0.64 -8.08
C LEU A 114 -5.59 1.17 -7.26
N GLN A 115 -5.73 0.80 -6.01
CA GLN A 115 -6.80 1.31 -5.14
C GLN A 115 -6.42 2.57 -4.34
N ILE A 116 -5.22 3.10 -4.51
CA ILE A 116 -4.86 4.41 -3.95
C ILE A 116 -5.56 5.47 -4.78
N THR A 117 -6.44 6.25 -4.14
CA THR A 117 -7.12 7.38 -4.78
C THR A 117 -6.45 8.69 -4.37
N SER A 118 -6.78 9.25 -3.22
CA SER A 118 -6.25 10.53 -2.72
C SER A 118 -5.06 10.39 -1.75
N GLY A 119 -4.63 9.16 -1.45
CA GLY A 119 -3.48 8.92 -0.57
C GLY A 119 -2.17 9.39 -1.17
N SER A 120 -1.25 9.90 -0.36
CA SER A 120 0.06 10.41 -0.76
C SER A 120 1.20 9.73 -0.02
N ASN A 121 2.41 9.74 -0.62
CA ASN A 121 3.63 9.18 -0.03
C ASN A 121 3.48 7.69 0.33
N ASN A 122 2.90 6.91 -0.56
CA ASN A 122 2.79 5.45 -0.41
C ASN A 122 3.79 4.74 -1.32
N ILE A 123 4.25 3.57 -0.89
CA ILE A 123 5.10 2.67 -1.67
C ILE A 123 4.39 1.33 -1.83
N ALA A 124 4.09 0.94 -3.06
CA ALA A 124 3.47 -0.33 -3.42
C ALA A 124 4.39 -1.10 -4.37
N ILE A 125 4.95 -2.22 -3.96
CA ILE A 125 5.87 -3.02 -4.79
C ILE A 125 5.39 -4.46 -4.89
N GLY A 126 5.23 -4.93 -6.10
CA GLY A 126 4.75 -6.27 -6.44
C GLY A 126 3.34 -6.25 -7.01
N LEU A 127 2.94 -7.39 -7.58
CA LEU A 127 1.59 -7.61 -8.09
C LEU A 127 0.56 -7.25 -7.00
N ASP A 128 -0.43 -6.43 -7.34
CA ASP A 128 -1.56 -6.08 -6.48
C ASP A 128 -1.21 -5.51 -5.09
N ALA A 129 0.00 -5.01 -4.91
CA ALA A 129 0.41 -4.44 -3.62
C ALA A 129 -0.50 -3.27 -3.19
N LEU A 130 -0.86 -3.19 -1.90
CA LEU A 130 -1.78 -2.21 -1.31
C LEU A 130 -3.21 -2.25 -1.89
N ARG A 131 -3.66 -3.42 -2.36
CA ARG A 131 -5.06 -3.68 -2.76
C ARG A 131 -5.79 -4.50 -1.71
N THR A 132 -7.11 -4.60 -1.85
CA THR A 132 -7.92 -5.52 -1.02
C THR A 132 -7.36 -6.94 -1.12
N GLY A 133 -7.08 -7.55 0.03
CA GLY A 133 -6.49 -8.89 0.11
C GLY A 133 -4.97 -8.91 0.25
N SER A 134 -4.26 -7.91 -0.24
CA SER A 134 -2.80 -7.81 -0.04
C SER A 134 -2.44 -7.48 1.41
N PRO A 135 -1.19 -7.73 1.83
CA PRO A 135 -0.71 -7.26 3.12
C PRO A 135 -0.92 -5.74 3.29
N GLY A 136 -1.56 -5.34 4.38
CA GLY A 136 -1.92 -3.95 4.63
C GLY A 136 -3.29 -3.53 4.08
N GLY A 137 -3.93 -4.34 3.23
CA GLY A 137 -5.24 -4.06 2.63
C GLY A 137 -5.26 -2.87 1.67
N ALA A 138 -6.43 -2.52 1.16
CA ALA A 138 -6.61 -1.36 0.29
C ALA A 138 -6.28 -0.04 1.01
N GLN A 139 -5.52 0.82 0.34
CA GLN A 139 -5.10 2.11 0.86
C GLN A 139 -5.69 3.25 0.02
N THR A 140 -7.02 3.42 0.05
CA THR A 140 -7.72 4.40 -0.81
C THR A 140 -7.28 5.84 -0.56
N SER A 141 -7.39 6.31 0.68
CA SER A 141 -7.05 7.69 1.08
C SER A 141 -5.90 7.76 2.10
N ALA A 142 -5.39 6.61 2.54
CA ALA A 142 -4.30 6.59 3.52
C ALA A 142 -2.97 6.99 2.90
N SER A 143 -2.13 7.67 3.67
CA SER A 143 -0.81 8.13 3.29
C SER A 143 0.28 7.48 4.13
N ASN A 144 1.55 7.56 3.65
CA ASN A 144 2.72 7.09 4.37
C ASN A 144 2.70 5.57 4.65
N LYS A 145 2.31 4.77 3.66
CA LYS A 145 2.24 3.30 3.74
C LYS A 145 3.27 2.63 2.85
N ILE A 146 3.77 1.49 3.28
CA ILE A 146 4.58 0.59 2.47
C ILE A 146 3.86 -0.75 2.40
N GLY A 147 3.59 -1.24 1.20
CA GLY A 147 3.06 -2.56 0.93
C GLY A 147 3.94 -3.33 -0.05
N LEU A 148 4.24 -4.57 0.28
CA LEU A 148 5.09 -5.45 -0.52
C LEU A 148 4.31 -6.71 -0.91
N GLY A 149 4.02 -6.86 -2.19
CA GLY A 149 3.35 -8.02 -2.76
C GLY A 149 1.86 -8.15 -2.41
N ASP A 150 1.32 -9.26 -2.85
CA ASP A 150 -0.07 -9.66 -2.67
C ASP A 150 -0.24 -10.78 -1.61
N GLU A 151 -1.42 -11.37 -1.55
CA GLU A 151 -1.75 -12.50 -0.64
C GLU A 151 -0.99 -13.81 -0.95
N ASN A 152 -0.33 -13.89 -2.10
CA ASN A 152 0.43 -15.09 -2.51
C ASN A 152 1.88 -15.08 -2.02
N ILE A 153 2.37 -13.96 -1.49
CA ILE A 153 3.72 -13.92 -0.91
C ILE A 153 3.81 -14.90 0.26
N SER A 154 4.72 -15.85 0.13
CA SER A 154 4.93 -16.95 1.09
C SER A 154 6.15 -16.74 1.98
N SER A 155 7.12 -15.92 1.58
CA SER A 155 8.32 -15.62 2.37
C SER A 155 8.92 -14.26 2.00
N ALA A 156 9.53 -13.61 2.98
CA ALA A 156 10.39 -12.43 2.78
C ALA A 156 11.80 -12.78 3.24
N ASN A 157 12.75 -12.90 2.30
CA ASN A 157 14.12 -13.29 2.60
C ASN A 157 15.00 -12.04 2.58
N ILE A 158 15.53 -11.68 3.73
CA ILE A 158 16.48 -10.57 3.90
C ILE A 158 17.70 -11.05 4.68
N GLN A 159 18.88 -10.60 4.29
CA GLN A 159 20.15 -11.06 4.87
C GLN A 159 20.38 -10.51 6.28
N VAL A 160 19.75 -9.41 6.65
CA VAL A 160 19.94 -8.69 7.91
C VAL A 160 18.59 -8.28 8.51
N ASP A 161 18.55 -8.03 9.81
CA ASP A 161 17.33 -7.55 10.47
C ASP A 161 16.95 -6.12 10.07
N TRP A 162 15.67 -5.82 10.16
CA TRP A 162 15.17 -4.44 10.06
C TRP A 162 15.62 -3.62 11.27
N THR A 163 16.28 -2.49 11.01
CA THR A 163 16.58 -1.53 12.07
C THR A 163 15.38 -0.60 12.25
N VAL A 164 14.78 -0.63 13.43
CA VAL A 164 13.70 0.28 13.81
C VAL A 164 14.30 1.48 14.57
N ALA A 165 14.01 2.69 14.11
CA ALA A 165 14.43 3.91 14.79
C ALA A 165 13.89 3.94 16.23
N SER A 166 14.76 4.22 17.19
CA SER A 166 14.42 4.16 18.62
C SER A 166 15.17 5.19 19.48
N ASP A 167 15.58 6.32 18.86
CA ASP A 167 16.26 7.39 19.60
C ASP A 167 15.30 8.01 20.63
N ALA A 168 15.76 8.19 21.85
CA ALA A 168 14.97 8.79 22.93
C ALA A 168 14.61 10.25 22.64
N ARG A 169 15.41 10.96 21.84
CA ARG A 169 15.17 12.36 21.47
C ARG A 169 13.96 12.52 20.53
N ASP A 170 13.58 11.44 19.84
CA ASP A 170 12.44 11.40 18.91
C ASP A 170 11.17 10.85 19.58
N LYS A 171 11.20 10.69 20.92
CA LYS A 171 10.10 10.14 21.72
C LYS A 171 9.74 11.08 22.85
N THR A 172 8.49 11.05 23.26
CA THR A 172 7.96 11.83 24.39
C THR A 172 7.00 10.97 25.22
N ASP A 173 6.52 11.52 26.33
CA ASP A 173 5.48 10.93 27.19
C ASP A 173 5.82 9.51 27.67
N PHE A 174 7.05 9.32 28.13
CA PHE A 174 7.52 8.04 28.64
C PHE A 174 6.71 7.60 29.85
N THR A 175 6.07 6.44 29.73
CA THR A 175 5.30 5.81 30.79
C THR A 175 5.79 4.37 31.00
N ALA A 176 5.81 3.90 32.23
CA ALA A 176 6.13 2.51 32.49
C ALA A 176 5.11 1.58 31.84
N LEU A 177 5.58 0.55 31.14
CA LEU A 177 4.69 -0.44 30.52
C LEU A 177 3.93 -1.20 31.65
N ASP A 178 2.63 -1.31 31.51
CA ASP A 178 1.75 -2.02 32.46
C ASP A 178 1.43 -3.46 32.02
N LEU A 179 1.60 -3.79 30.73
CA LEU A 179 1.48 -5.16 30.24
C LEU A 179 2.71 -5.99 30.66
N GLY A 180 2.52 -6.95 31.56
CA GLY A 180 3.57 -7.78 32.13
C GLY A 180 3.17 -9.26 32.21
N LEU A 181 3.51 -9.91 33.32
CA LEU A 181 3.38 -11.34 33.52
C LEU A 181 1.92 -11.83 33.36
N ASP A 182 0.95 -11.12 33.90
CA ASP A 182 -0.46 -11.55 33.82
C ASP A 182 -1.02 -11.47 32.40
N PHE A 183 -0.61 -10.44 31.64
CA PHE A 183 -0.94 -10.36 30.20
C PHE A 183 -0.33 -11.54 29.43
N VAL A 184 0.96 -11.83 29.65
CA VAL A 184 1.66 -12.94 28.96
C VAL A 184 1.03 -14.29 29.32
N LYS A 185 0.63 -14.51 30.56
CA LYS A 185 -0.07 -15.75 31.00
C LYS A 185 -1.44 -15.91 30.36
N ALA A 186 -2.11 -14.82 30.00
CA ALA A 186 -3.41 -14.84 29.35
C ALA A 186 -3.33 -15.08 27.83
N LEU A 187 -2.17 -14.90 27.21
CA LEU A 187 -1.95 -15.20 25.80
C LEU A 187 -2.13 -16.69 25.52
N SER A 188 -2.75 -17.02 24.40
CA SER A 188 -2.97 -18.39 23.94
C SER A 188 -2.21 -18.64 22.65
N PRO A 189 -0.95 -19.13 22.72
CA PRO A 189 -0.21 -19.52 21.51
C PRO A 189 -0.84 -20.74 20.88
N ILE A 190 -0.94 -20.73 19.55
CA ILE A 190 -1.53 -21.79 18.75
C ILE A 190 -0.67 -22.16 17.56
N THR A 191 -0.89 -23.35 17.04
CA THR A 191 -0.45 -23.71 15.69
C THR A 191 -1.65 -23.65 14.74
N TYR A 192 -1.41 -23.25 13.49
CA TYR A 192 -2.45 -23.11 12.49
C TYR A 192 -1.91 -23.34 11.07
N LYS A 193 -2.81 -23.48 10.12
CA LYS A 193 -2.51 -23.44 8.68
C LYS A 193 -3.19 -22.20 8.09
N TRP A 194 -2.52 -21.55 7.17
CA TRP A 194 -3.11 -20.46 6.44
C TRP A 194 -4.20 -20.97 5.48
N ASP A 195 -5.31 -20.25 5.46
CA ASP A 195 -6.38 -20.33 4.47
C ASP A 195 -6.88 -18.91 4.25
N LYS A 196 -6.19 -18.18 3.37
CA LYS A 196 -6.34 -16.73 3.26
C LYS A 196 -7.60 -16.38 2.50
N ARG A 197 -8.52 -15.62 3.11
CA ARG A 197 -9.78 -15.14 2.48
C ARG A 197 -9.54 -14.46 1.12
N ALA A 198 -8.42 -13.74 0.97
CA ALA A 198 -8.08 -13.08 -0.28
C ALA A 198 -7.89 -14.03 -1.47
N LYS A 199 -7.55 -15.29 -1.23
CA LYS A 199 -7.44 -16.32 -2.29
C LYS A 199 -8.79 -16.80 -2.84
N TYR A 200 -9.88 -16.46 -2.17
CA TYR A 200 -11.25 -16.77 -2.57
C TYR A 200 -11.95 -15.60 -3.30
N ILE A 201 -11.25 -14.48 -3.50
CA ILE A 201 -11.77 -13.37 -4.30
C ILE A 201 -11.80 -13.81 -5.77
N ASP A 202 -12.95 -13.67 -6.41
CA ASP A 202 -13.03 -13.79 -7.87
C ASP A 202 -12.30 -12.61 -8.50
N LYS A 203 -11.19 -12.89 -9.15
CA LYS A 203 -10.35 -11.90 -9.83
C LYS A 203 -10.70 -11.82 -11.31
N THR A 204 -11.98 -11.82 -11.63
CA THR A 204 -12.45 -11.63 -13.02
C THR A 204 -12.04 -10.24 -13.48
N ASP A 205 -11.39 -10.16 -14.62
CA ASP A 205 -11.04 -8.88 -15.23
C ASP A 205 -12.32 -8.13 -15.61
N VAL A 206 -12.42 -6.90 -15.13
CA VAL A 206 -13.52 -5.99 -15.45
C VAL A 206 -12.97 -4.86 -16.29
N THR A 207 -13.45 -4.74 -17.51
CA THR A 207 -13.17 -3.60 -18.37
C THR A 207 -14.40 -2.71 -18.40
N THR A 208 -14.26 -1.46 -17.97
CA THR A 208 -15.30 -0.45 -18.12
C THR A 208 -14.94 0.51 -19.25
N TYR A 209 -15.95 1.10 -19.86
CA TYR A 209 -15.80 2.03 -20.98
C TYR A 209 -16.48 3.35 -20.63
N ASP A 210 -15.91 4.46 -21.09
CA ASP A 210 -16.52 5.77 -21.00
C ASP A 210 -17.69 5.91 -22.01
N ASP A 211 -18.38 7.06 -21.97
CA ASP A 211 -19.52 7.35 -22.86
C ASP A 211 -19.12 7.42 -24.35
N ASP A 212 -17.84 7.60 -24.64
CA ASP A 212 -17.27 7.63 -25.98
C ASP A 212 -16.77 6.24 -26.46
N GLY A 213 -16.86 5.23 -25.60
CA GLY A 213 -16.47 3.84 -25.89
C GLY A 213 -14.97 3.57 -25.73
N ASN A 214 -14.20 4.47 -25.10
CA ASN A 214 -12.81 4.21 -24.72
C ASN A 214 -12.75 3.42 -23.41
N ILE A 215 -11.68 2.69 -23.20
CA ILE A 215 -11.46 1.99 -21.92
C ILE A 215 -11.25 3.02 -20.82
N ASP A 216 -12.18 3.05 -19.85
CA ASP A 216 -12.14 3.88 -18.66
C ASP A 216 -11.39 3.17 -17.52
N HIS A 217 -11.62 1.86 -17.40
CA HIS A 217 -10.95 1.03 -16.41
C HIS A 217 -10.76 -0.39 -16.94
N GLU A 218 -9.56 -0.92 -16.78
CA GLU A 218 -9.25 -2.32 -17.00
C GLU A 218 -8.57 -2.88 -15.74
N GLY A 219 -9.16 -3.88 -15.15
CA GLY A 219 -8.64 -4.48 -13.93
C GLY A 219 -9.59 -5.52 -13.35
N TRP A 220 -9.26 -6.03 -12.21
CA TRP A 220 -10.07 -7.05 -11.55
C TRP A 220 -11.25 -6.44 -10.78
N ASP A 221 -12.35 -7.19 -10.70
CA ASP A 221 -13.44 -6.82 -9.81
C ASP A 221 -12.95 -6.87 -8.35
N ILE A 222 -12.95 -5.72 -7.70
CA ILE A 222 -12.52 -5.51 -6.32
C ILE A 222 -13.71 -5.27 -5.38
N THR A 223 -14.93 -5.51 -5.84
CA THR A 223 -16.15 -5.25 -5.07
C THR A 223 -16.40 -6.30 -3.99
N THR A 224 -15.73 -7.47 -4.07
CA THR A 224 -15.90 -8.54 -3.09
C THR A 224 -15.44 -8.10 -1.69
N ASP A 225 -16.36 -8.14 -0.73
CA ASP A 225 -16.03 -7.87 0.67
C ASP A 225 -15.40 -9.11 1.33
N LEU A 226 -14.13 -9.00 1.75
CA LEU A 226 -13.43 -10.05 2.48
C LEU A 226 -14.19 -10.58 3.71
N ASN A 227 -15.06 -9.76 4.31
CA ASN A 227 -15.84 -10.17 5.47
C ASN A 227 -16.98 -11.13 5.14
N THR A 228 -17.38 -11.22 3.87
CA THR A 228 -18.44 -12.15 3.42
C THR A 228 -17.90 -13.51 2.96
N ILE A 229 -16.58 -13.64 2.82
CA ILE A 229 -15.95 -14.87 2.35
C ILE A 229 -15.96 -15.93 3.43
N THR A 230 -16.44 -17.12 3.07
CA THR A 230 -16.37 -18.33 3.89
C THR A 230 -15.30 -19.26 3.32
N HIS A 231 -14.40 -19.73 4.17
CA HIS A 231 -13.39 -20.71 3.80
C HIS A 231 -14.03 -22.07 3.50
N ASP A 232 -13.63 -22.70 2.42
CA ASP A 232 -14.01 -24.10 2.09
C ASP A 232 -12.82 -25.07 2.14
N GLY A 233 -11.62 -24.53 2.42
CA GLY A 233 -10.38 -25.29 2.54
C GLY A 233 -9.63 -25.52 1.23
N THR A 234 -10.14 -25.05 0.08
CA THR A 234 -9.48 -25.25 -1.24
C THR A 234 -8.15 -24.52 -1.34
N HIS A 235 -7.97 -23.44 -0.59
CA HIS A 235 -6.74 -22.63 -0.57
C HIS A 235 -5.92 -22.81 0.72
N LYS A 236 -6.24 -23.82 1.51
CA LYS A 236 -5.51 -24.14 2.73
C LYS A 236 -4.08 -24.58 2.45
N GLU A 237 -3.11 -23.97 3.10
CA GLU A 237 -1.71 -24.34 2.99
C GLU A 237 -1.40 -25.64 3.73
N ASP A 238 -0.39 -26.40 3.26
CA ASP A 238 -0.07 -27.70 3.82
C ASP A 238 0.78 -27.64 5.09
N TRP A 239 1.64 -26.61 5.21
CA TRP A 239 2.52 -26.48 6.37
C TRP A 239 1.84 -25.84 7.58
N LEU A 240 2.39 -26.20 8.74
CA LEU A 240 1.95 -25.69 10.02
C LEU A 240 2.74 -24.44 10.37
N ASP A 241 2.05 -23.41 10.83
CA ASP A 241 2.63 -22.19 11.38
C ASP A 241 2.30 -22.05 12.87
N VAL A 242 2.95 -21.11 13.55
CA VAL A 242 2.77 -20.83 15.00
C VAL A 242 2.54 -19.36 15.24
N GLY A 243 1.63 -19.03 16.15
CA GLY A 243 1.36 -17.64 16.49
C GLY A 243 0.15 -17.46 17.40
N PHE A 244 -0.53 -16.35 17.27
CA PHE A 244 -1.73 -15.99 18.02
C PHE A 244 -2.84 -15.57 17.08
N LYS A 245 -4.09 -15.70 17.51
CA LYS A 245 -5.23 -15.05 16.86
C LYS A 245 -5.22 -13.56 17.22
N ALA A 246 -5.21 -12.69 16.23
CA ALA A 246 -5.19 -11.24 16.47
C ALA A 246 -6.39 -10.76 17.28
N GLN A 247 -7.57 -11.35 17.09
CA GLN A 247 -8.81 -11.04 17.83
C GLN A 247 -8.71 -11.38 19.33
N ASP A 248 -8.05 -12.49 19.66
CA ASP A 248 -7.84 -12.89 21.06
C ASP A 248 -6.88 -11.90 21.74
N VAL A 249 -5.80 -11.52 21.06
CA VAL A 249 -4.85 -10.50 21.54
C VAL A 249 -5.52 -9.14 21.70
N GLU A 250 -6.34 -8.71 20.73
CA GLU A 250 -7.10 -7.47 20.81
C GLU A 250 -8.03 -7.45 22.02
N THR A 251 -8.66 -8.58 22.34
CA THR A 251 -9.53 -8.71 23.51
C THR A 251 -8.75 -8.45 24.80
N LEU A 252 -7.55 -9.00 24.92
CA LEU A 252 -6.66 -8.77 26.07
C LEU A 252 -6.15 -7.32 26.12
N GLU A 253 -5.78 -6.74 24.99
CA GLU A 253 -5.40 -5.31 24.91
C GLU A 253 -6.55 -4.40 25.35
N LYS A 254 -7.77 -4.65 24.88
CA LYS A 254 -8.96 -3.88 25.27
C LYS A 254 -9.25 -3.98 26.77
N ALA A 255 -9.07 -5.16 27.36
CA ALA A 255 -9.24 -5.36 28.81
C ALA A 255 -8.20 -4.58 29.61
N ALA A 256 -7.00 -4.37 29.07
CA ALA A 256 -5.95 -3.56 29.64
C ALA A 256 -6.06 -2.04 29.29
N GLY A 257 -7.09 -1.63 28.57
CA GLY A 257 -7.33 -0.22 28.23
C GLY A 257 -6.78 0.23 26.89
N TYR A 258 -6.14 -0.64 26.11
CA TYR A 258 -5.55 -0.33 24.81
C TYR A 258 -6.53 -0.66 23.66
N LYS A 259 -6.79 0.29 22.77
CA LYS A 259 -7.79 0.12 21.71
C LYS A 259 -7.33 0.69 20.38
N ILE A 260 -7.63 0.00 19.28
CA ILE A 260 -7.37 0.47 17.91
C ILE A 260 -8.13 1.79 17.66
N ALA A 261 -9.39 1.87 18.08
CA ALA A 261 -10.24 3.05 17.88
C ALA A 261 -9.66 4.32 18.52
N ASP A 262 -8.99 4.18 19.65
CA ASP A 262 -8.39 5.28 20.40
C ASP A 262 -6.92 5.53 19.99
N LYS A 263 -6.40 4.76 19.01
CA LYS A 263 -4.98 4.75 18.57
C LYS A 263 -3.99 4.46 19.71
N THR A 264 -4.41 3.71 20.71
CA THR A 264 -3.59 3.29 21.84
C THR A 264 -3.16 1.83 21.78
N ASN A 265 -3.63 1.07 20.78
CA ASN A 265 -3.26 -0.33 20.56
C ASN A 265 -1.73 -0.50 20.46
N LEU A 266 -1.22 -1.53 21.11
CA LEU A 266 0.23 -1.81 21.16
C LEU A 266 0.63 -2.93 20.20
N LEU A 267 -0.11 -4.03 20.18
CA LEU A 267 0.25 -5.27 19.48
C LEU A 267 -0.58 -5.51 18.24
N THR A 268 -1.86 -5.16 18.30
CA THR A 268 -2.79 -5.40 17.20
C THR A 268 -2.80 -4.25 16.20
N SER A 269 -3.10 -4.54 14.96
CA SER A 269 -3.31 -3.57 13.90
C SER A 269 -4.49 -3.96 13.04
N LEU A 270 -5.06 -2.97 12.35
CA LEU A 270 -6.12 -3.17 11.37
C LEU A 270 -5.66 -2.59 10.03
N THR A 271 -5.97 -3.28 8.94
CA THR A 271 -5.68 -2.77 7.60
C THR A 271 -6.42 -1.46 7.31
N GLY A 272 -5.95 -0.69 6.32
CA GLY A 272 -6.55 0.61 5.98
C GLY A 272 -8.01 0.52 5.58
N ASP A 273 -8.42 -0.60 4.97
CA ASP A 273 -9.82 -0.91 4.61
C ASP A 273 -10.65 -1.55 5.75
N GLY A 274 -10.04 -1.76 6.91
CA GLY A 274 -10.72 -2.32 8.08
C GLY A 274 -11.06 -3.81 7.99
N LYS A 275 -10.55 -4.55 7.00
CA LYS A 275 -10.99 -5.92 6.71
C LYS A 275 -10.09 -7.01 7.27
N GLN A 276 -8.85 -6.69 7.61
CA GLN A 276 -7.87 -7.65 8.12
C GLN A 276 -7.18 -7.13 9.37
N MET A 277 -6.98 -8.00 10.34
CA MET A 277 -6.19 -7.73 11.53
C MET A 277 -4.80 -8.32 11.40
N GLY A 278 -3.81 -7.64 11.96
CA GLY A 278 -2.43 -8.08 12.04
C GLY A 278 -1.89 -8.00 13.46
N LEU A 279 -0.74 -8.64 13.69
CA LEU A 279 0.03 -8.57 14.93
C LEU A 279 1.43 -8.02 14.67
N GLN A 280 1.88 -7.11 15.54
CA GLN A 280 3.22 -6.55 15.52
C GLN A 280 4.13 -7.37 16.46
N TYR A 281 4.61 -8.52 15.98
CA TYR A 281 5.35 -9.49 16.80
C TYR A 281 6.56 -8.91 17.51
N SER A 282 7.28 -7.95 16.94
CA SER A 282 8.42 -7.30 17.58
C SER A 282 8.06 -6.55 18.88
N LYS A 283 6.82 -6.08 19.00
CA LYS A 283 6.33 -5.38 20.17
C LYS A 283 6.02 -6.29 21.36
N PHE A 284 5.98 -7.60 21.16
CA PHE A 284 5.93 -8.55 22.29
C PHE A 284 7.23 -8.59 23.08
N VAL A 285 8.38 -8.24 22.49
CA VAL A 285 9.67 -8.30 23.16
C VAL A 285 9.71 -7.47 24.45
N PRO A 286 9.38 -6.17 24.49
CA PRO A 286 9.38 -5.40 25.75
C PRO A 286 8.37 -5.94 26.78
N ILE A 287 7.23 -6.48 26.35
CA ILE A 287 6.23 -7.09 27.23
C ILE A 287 6.79 -8.38 27.87
N LEU A 288 7.45 -9.21 27.08
CA LEU A 288 8.12 -10.42 27.57
C LEU A 288 9.26 -10.09 28.54
N VAL A 289 10.04 -9.04 28.26
CA VAL A 289 11.09 -8.57 29.19
C VAL A 289 10.47 -8.17 30.53
N LYS A 290 9.39 -7.39 30.53
CA LYS A 290 8.69 -7.01 31.75
C LYS A 290 8.12 -8.22 32.50
N ALA A 291 7.49 -9.16 31.78
CA ALA A 291 6.97 -10.38 32.40
C ALA A 291 8.06 -11.21 33.08
N ILE A 292 9.24 -11.33 32.47
CA ILE A 292 10.40 -12.00 33.07
C ILE A 292 10.90 -11.27 34.33
N GLN A 293 10.96 -9.93 34.31
CA GLN A 293 11.35 -9.13 35.47
C GLN A 293 10.36 -9.32 36.64
N GLU A 294 9.08 -9.31 36.39
CA GLU A 294 8.05 -9.56 37.41
C GLU A 294 8.12 -10.99 37.94
N GLN A 295 8.33 -11.98 37.07
CA GLN A 295 8.52 -13.38 37.47
C GLN A 295 9.76 -13.54 38.37
N GLN A 296 10.89 -12.88 37.99
CA GLN A 296 12.11 -12.92 38.83
C GLN A 296 11.88 -12.32 40.21
N THR A 297 11.21 -11.18 40.31
CA THR A 297 10.84 -10.56 41.58
C THR A 297 9.98 -11.50 42.44
N ALA A 298 9.03 -12.20 41.86
CA ALA A 298 8.21 -13.17 42.59
C ALA A 298 9.02 -14.36 43.07
N ILE A 299 9.98 -14.87 42.30
CA ILE A 299 10.90 -15.95 42.68
C ILE A 299 11.77 -15.51 43.83
N GLU A 300 12.36 -14.33 43.80
CA GLU A 300 13.20 -13.78 44.86
C GLU A 300 12.42 -13.63 46.18
N ALA A 301 11.19 -13.12 46.12
CA ALA A 301 10.31 -13.02 47.28
C ALA A 301 9.96 -14.39 47.90
N LEU A 302 9.70 -15.41 47.04
CA LEU A 302 9.46 -16.78 47.51
C LEU A 302 10.72 -17.39 48.12
N THR A 303 11.89 -17.20 47.52
CA THR A 303 13.18 -17.70 48.04
C THR A 303 13.49 -17.10 49.39
N ALA A 304 13.32 -15.78 49.56
CA ALA A 304 13.52 -15.11 50.84
C ALA A 304 12.64 -15.67 51.95
N ARG A 305 11.37 -16.04 51.63
CA ARG A 305 10.43 -16.65 52.59
C ARG A 305 10.78 -18.08 52.96
N ILE A 306 11.50 -18.81 52.13
CA ILE A 306 11.93 -20.21 52.41
C ILE A 306 13.21 -20.22 53.25
N THR A 307 14.03 -19.19 53.13
CA THR A 307 15.34 -19.08 53.83
C THR A 307 15.25 -18.41 55.19
N THR A 308 14.09 -17.89 55.57
CA THR A 308 13.75 -17.41 56.93
C THR A 308 12.97 -18.45 57.71
#